data_b43b33d3f2b46f2dcbb2a513f97d5015
#
_entry.id   b43b33d3f2b46f2dcbb2a513f97d5015
#
_cell.length_a   1.000
_cell.length_b   1.000
_cell.length_c   1.000
_cell.angle_alpha   90.00
_cell.angle_beta   90.00
_cell.angle_gamma   90.00
#
_symmetry.space_group_name_H-M   'P 1'
#
loop_
_entity.id
_entity.type
_entity.pdbx_description
1 polymer ?
#
loop_
_entity_poly.entity_id
_entity_poly.type
_entity_poly.pdbx_seq_one_letter_code
_entity_poly.pdbx_strand_id
1 'polypeptide(L)'
;MLRTLPARMLAAALMLVASTAGAQARLEPLVYTVHVRPPTEKAFDVDVVVPTDRRDSIFMMMPVWSPGMYTLQSYGDRVTAISAKGSDGAVLDVARVSPSRWVVKTKRQPSVTVTYRVAAARGTNLSSGVTDTSLVIIGPATYMTLADSPDRPAHVRLDVPASWKPAATSLATAPDGARNHFVAPNYDVLADSPILDGTHVTVAGFTVAGVSHRWAYLGDSEWPADSAAAWVKPLVEEHARFWGSLPLANYVFLNIVTGAGPGSGVEHLNSVAINTNGKRPGPDGWFRQAAFISHEYFHAMNVKRLRPVELGPFDYEHTPVTTGLWVSEGLTSYFGDLLAARGGLGTEADWLALASKHITDLQNSPGRLVQTLEQASAQMFERIPREKSVDYYIKGPVVGLVLDAHIRKATNAKKSMDDVIRAEYQRWSGKRGFTAQDFAKTASDAAGVDLVPLLHKLVASTEEVDYAEMLDYFGLRFSGGDDPKKAWTLEIRPDVTAEQRTHLKALLARSEGPKR
;
A
#
# COMPACT_ATOMS: atom_id res chain seq x y z
N MET A 1 61.88 58.88 -16.62
CA MET A 1 60.78 59.72 -16.15
C MET A 1 59.57 58.85 -15.88
N LEU A 2 59.35 58.58 -14.61
CA LEU A 2 58.22 57.80 -14.11
C LEU A 2 56.96 58.71 -14.11
N ARG A 3 55.83 58.21 -14.58
CA ARG A 3 54.53 58.76 -14.25
C ARG A 3 53.62 57.66 -13.71
N THR A 4 53.34 57.79 -12.44
CA THR A 4 52.38 57.01 -11.64
C THR A 4 50.95 57.30 -12.07
N LEU A 5 50.11 56.28 -12.24
CA LEU A 5 48.63 56.36 -12.36
C LEU A 5 47.97 55.85 -11.09
N PRO A 6 46.91 56.48 -10.64
CA PRO A 6 46.30 56.15 -9.33
C PRO A 6 45.31 54.99 -9.41
N ALA A 7 45.30 54.20 -8.33
CA ALA A 7 44.36 53.15 -8.09
C ALA A 7 42.92 53.67 -7.96
N ARG A 8 41.98 53.19 -8.78
CA ARG A 8 40.55 53.36 -8.60
C ARG A 8 40.00 52.21 -7.73
N MET A 9 39.55 52.54 -6.56
CA MET A 9 38.75 51.67 -5.71
C MET A 9 37.43 51.34 -6.40
N LEU A 10 37.19 50.07 -6.68
CA LEU A 10 35.88 49.55 -7.09
C LEU A 10 35.18 49.07 -5.82
N ALA A 11 34.24 49.87 -5.30
CA ALA A 11 33.35 49.45 -4.22
C ALA A 11 32.29 48.51 -4.81
N ALA A 12 32.43 47.20 -4.55
CA ALA A 12 31.40 46.22 -4.84
C ALA A 12 30.31 46.31 -3.76
N ALA A 13 29.17 46.87 -4.11
CA ALA A 13 27.97 46.82 -3.29
C ALA A 13 27.42 45.36 -3.35
N LEU A 14 27.65 44.58 -2.31
CA LEU A 14 26.93 43.32 -2.08
C LEU A 14 25.48 43.69 -1.70
N MET A 15 24.54 43.56 -2.63
CA MET A 15 23.12 43.49 -2.30
C MET A 15 22.87 42.14 -1.64
N LEU A 16 22.71 42.12 -0.33
CA LEU A 16 22.09 41.01 0.40
C LEU A 16 20.62 40.96 -0.02
N VAL A 17 20.28 40.10 -0.98
CA VAL A 17 18.89 39.68 -1.18
C VAL A 17 18.55 38.75 -0.01
N ALA A 18 17.97 39.32 1.03
CA ALA A 18 17.31 38.55 2.07
C ALA A 18 16.10 37.89 1.40
N SER A 19 16.26 36.63 1.00
CA SER A 19 15.15 35.78 0.67
C SER A 19 14.34 35.57 1.95
N THR A 20 13.29 36.36 2.14
CA THR A 20 12.21 36.04 3.07
C THR A 20 11.48 34.81 2.53
N ALA A 21 12.05 33.62 2.73
CA ALA A 21 11.27 32.40 2.74
C ALA A 21 10.29 32.62 3.91
N GLY A 22 9.06 33.00 3.59
CA GLY A 22 7.99 33.10 4.56
C GLY A 22 7.95 31.75 5.28
N ALA A 23 8.30 31.73 6.56
CA ALA A 23 8.09 30.58 7.41
C ALA A 23 6.58 30.35 7.41
N GLN A 24 6.13 29.38 6.62
CA GLN A 24 4.74 28.94 6.63
C GLN A 24 4.45 28.54 8.08
N ALA A 25 3.54 29.26 8.73
CA ALA A 25 3.24 29.04 10.13
C ALA A 25 2.95 27.55 10.31
N ARG A 26 3.79 26.85 11.09
CA ARG A 26 3.66 25.43 11.30
C ARG A 26 2.33 25.19 12.00
N LEU A 27 1.42 24.44 11.38
CA LEU A 27 0.13 24.11 11.95
C LEU A 27 0.35 23.38 13.29
N GLU A 28 -0.38 23.77 14.34
CA GLU A 28 -0.36 23.07 15.61
C GLU A 28 -0.88 21.64 15.43
N PRO A 29 -0.23 20.61 16.01
CA PRO A 29 -0.62 19.21 15.83
C PRO A 29 -1.95 18.88 16.51
N LEU A 30 -2.66 17.88 15.98
CA LEU A 30 -3.64 17.13 16.75
C LEU A 30 -2.89 16.18 17.69
N VAL A 31 -3.33 16.09 18.95
CA VAL A 31 -2.70 15.21 19.93
C VAL A 31 -3.70 14.16 20.37
N TYR A 32 -3.49 12.92 19.93
CA TYR A 32 -4.31 11.77 20.29
C TYR A 32 -3.73 11.04 21.48
N THR A 33 -4.59 10.61 22.41
CA THR A 33 -4.27 9.62 23.42
C THR A 33 -5.28 8.48 23.35
N VAL A 34 -4.80 7.27 23.08
CA VAL A 34 -5.63 6.05 23.07
C VAL A 34 -5.52 5.40 24.44
N HIS A 35 -6.64 5.27 25.13
CA HIS A 35 -6.73 4.71 26.47
C HIS A 35 -7.25 3.27 26.44
N VAL A 36 -6.43 2.35 26.92
CA VAL A 36 -6.82 0.95 27.11
C VAL A 36 -6.86 0.62 28.61
N ARG A 37 -8.04 0.28 29.10
CA ARG A 37 -8.30 -0.02 30.51
C ARG A 37 -8.94 -1.39 30.63
N PRO A 38 -8.18 -2.43 31.02
CA PRO A 38 -8.78 -3.73 31.33
C PRO A 38 -9.68 -3.68 32.56
N PRO A 39 -10.84 -4.38 32.56
CA PRO A 39 -11.40 -5.13 31.44
C PRO A 39 -11.89 -4.18 30.31
N THR A 40 -11.47 -4.48 29.06
CA THR A 40 -11.65 -3.53 27.95
C THR A 40 -13.05 -3.45 27.37
N GLU A 41 -13.95 -4.34 27.77
CA GLU A 41 -15.35 -4.40 27.28
C GLU A 41 -15.46 -4.35 25.74
N LYS A 42 -14.41 -4.77 25.03
CA LYS A 42 -14.30 -4.72 23.55
C LYS A 42 -14.42 -3.29 22.99
N ALA A 43 -13.93 -2.31 23.73
CA ALA A 43 -13.88 -0.91 23.33
C ALA A 43 -12.68 -0.21 23.97
N PHE A 44 -12.26 0.89 23.38
CA PHE A 44 -11.25 1.80 23.94
C PHE A 44 -11.68 3.26 23.75
N ASP A 45 -11.14 4.13 24.58
CA ASP A 45 -11.42 5.55 24.52
C ASP A 45 -10.27 6.29 23.83
N VAL A 46 -10.60 7.35 23.10
CA VAL A 46 -9.63 8.22 22.44
C VAL A 46 -9.93 9.66 22.84
N ASP A 47 -8.91 10.32 23.38
CA ASP A 47 -8.90 11.76 23.52
C ASP A 47 -8.14 12.36 22.35
N VAL A 48 -8.69 13.40 21.73
CA VAL A 48 -7.95 14.22 20.76
C VAL A 48 -8.02 15.69 21.14
N VAL A 49 -6.85 16.29 21.39
CA VAL A 49 -6.73 17.73 21.55
C VAL A 49 -6.61 18.36 20.17
N VAL A 50 -7.57 19.22 19.83
CA VAL A 50 -7.75 19.83 18.52
C VAL A 50 -7.57 21.34 18.64
N PRO A 51 -6.56 21.95 18.00
CA PRO A 51 -6.46 23.39 17.81
C PRO A 51 -7.63 23.88 16.96
N THR A 52 -8.34 24.90 17.44
CA THR A 52 -9.58 25.38 16.80
C THR A 52 -9.34 26.55 15.86
N ASP A 53 -8.15 27.17 15.89
CA ASP A 53 -7.84 28.44 15.25
C ASP A 53 -8.87 29.54 15.65
N ARG A 54 -9.43 29.45 16.87
CA ARG A 54 -10.49 30.31 17.46
C ARG A 54 -11.77 30.43 16.62
N ARG A 55 -12.05 29.40 15.82
CA ARG A 55 -13.32 29.28 15.08
C ARG A 55 -14.49 29.06 16.04
N ASP A 56 -15.71 29.47 15.67
CA ASP A 56 -16.91 29.25 16.48
C ASP A 56 -17.35 27.78 16.53
N SER A 57 -16.98 27.04 15.50
CA SER A 57 -17.21 25.59 15.41
C SER A 57 -16.16 24.92 14.53
N ILE A 58 -15.93 23.63 14.80
CA ILE A 58 -15.09 22.75 13.99
C ILE A 58 -15.87 21.52 13.58
N PHE A 59 -15.49 20.90 12.47
CA PHE A 59 -16.05 19.63 12.00
C PHE A 59 -15.01 18.54 12.16
N MET A 60 -15.37 17.53 12.93
CA MET A 60 -14.60 16.29 13.08
C MET A 60 -15.19 15.22 12.14
N MET A 61 -14.34 14.41 11.51
CA MET A 61 -14.79 13.34 10.61
C MET A 61 -14.09 12.02 10.90
N MET A 62 -14.79 10.91 10.65
CA MET A 62 -14.25 9.57 10.48
C MET A 62 -14.31 9.17 9.01
N PRO A 63 -13.27 8.49 8.48
CA PRO A 63 -13.33 7.94 7.12
C PRO A 63 -14.52 7.03 6.87
N VAL A 64 -14.99 6.97 5.62
CA VAL A 64 -16.01 6.03 5.17
C VAL A 64 -15.42 4.84 4.41
N TRP A 65 -14.15 4.91 4.06
CA TRP A 65 -13.37 3.85 3.44
C TRP A 65 -11.88 3.97 3.82
N SER A 66 -11.09 2.97 3.47
CA SER A 66 -9.64 2.96 3.69
C SER A 66 -8.93 2.64 2.38
N PRO A 67 -7.87 3.41 2.01
CA PRO A 67 -6.98 3.03 0.91
C PRO A 67 -6.43 1.61 1.10
N GLY A 68 -6.40 0.80 0.03
CA GLY A 68 -6.09 -0.63 0.08
C GLY A 68 -7.29 -1.52 0.37
N MET A 69 -8.39 -0.94 0.84
CA MET A 69 -9.66 -1.64 1.04
C MET A 69 -10.79 -0.93 0.29
N TYR A 70 -11.11 -1.42 -0.86
CA TYR A 70 -12.09 -0.83 -1.78
C TYR A 70 -13.52 -1.26 -1.46
N THR A 71 -13.92 -1.09 -0.20
CA THR A 71 -15.30 -1.30 0.26
C THR A 71 -15.69 -0.22 1.25
N LEU A 72 -16.95 0.17 1.24
CA LEU A 72 -17.49 1.11 2.22
C LEU A 72 -17.42 0.52 3.63
N GLN A 73 -16.91 1.32 4.55
CA GLN A 73 -16.76 0.98 5.96
C GLN A 73 -17.49 2.02 6.80
N SER A 74 -18.51 1.64 7.52
CA SER A 74 -19.23 2.56 8.42
C SER A 74 -18.44 2.81 9.71
N TYR A 75 -17.20 3.34 9.62
CA TYR A 75 -16.34 3.55 10.80
C TYR A 75 -16.98 4.48 11.82
N GLY A 76 -17.73 5.51 11.38
CA GLY A 76 -18.47 6.41 12.25
C GLY A 76 -19.51 5.73 13.13
N ASP A 77 -20.04 4.57 12.73
CA ASP A 77 -21.02 3.82 13.52
C ASP A 77 -20.39 3.05 14.68
N ARG A 78 -19.05 2.93 14.68
CA ARG A 78 -18.28 2.35 15.80
C ARG A 78 -18.04 3.34 16.92
N VAL A 79 -18.34 4.64 16.72
CA VAL A 79 -18.27 5.67 17.76
C VAL A 79 -19.52 5.59 18.61
N THR A 80 -19.39 5.05 19.82
CA THR A 80 -20.52 4.75 20.71
C THR A 80 -20.80 5.84 21.73
N ALA A 81 -19.83 6.72 21.99
CA ALA A 81 -19.97 7.90 22.83
C ALA A 81 -19.04 9.00 22.32
N ILE A 82 -19.46 10.25 22.44
CA ILE A 82 -18.62 11.40 22.10
C ILE A 82 -18.99 12.59 23.00
N SER A 83 -17.98 13.32 23.43
CA SER A 83 -18.11 14.57 24.21
C SER A 83 -16.98 15.52 23.88
N ALA A 84 -17.12 16.81 24.21
CA ALA A 84 -16.06 17.79 24.06
C ALA A 84 -15.95 18.71 25.26
N LYS A 85 -14.72 19.16 25.56
CA LYS A 85 -14.41 20.18 26.57
C LYS A 85 -13.52 21.25 25.97
N GLY A 86 -13.74 22.49 26.36
CA GLY A 86 -12.85 23.59 26.03
C GLY A 86 -11.54 23.53 26.82
N SER A 87 -10.57 24.34 26.43
CA SER A 87 -9.28 24.47 27.15
C SER A 87 -9.42 24.99 28.59
N ASP A 88 -10.57 25.60 28.91
CA ASP A 88 -10.98 26.02 30.26
C ASP A 88 -11.70 24.92 31.05
N GLY A 89 -11.88 23.74 30.48
CA GLY A 89 -12.60 22.60 31.07
C GLY A 89 -14.12 22.65 30.91
N ALA A 90 -14.69 23.72 30.34
CA ALA A 90 -16.13 23.84 30.10
C ALA A 90 -16.62 22.77 29.11
N VAL A 91 -17.77 22.18 29.39
CA VAL A 91 -18.43 21.24 28.47
C VAL A 91 -18.96 22.01 27.25
N LEU A 92 -18.72 21.45 26.07
CA LEU A 92 -19.10 22.02 24.78
C LEU A 92 -20.12 21.13 24.07
N ASP A 93 -20.96 21.76 23.24
CA ASP A 93 -21.96 21.05 22.46
C ASP A 93 -21.30 20.28 21.32
N VAL A 94 -21.64 19.01 21.19
CA VAL A 94 -21.26 18.11 20.08
C VAL A 94 -22.52 17.52 19.48
N ALA A 95 -22.63 17.54 18.16
CA ALA A 95 -23.73 16.91 17.44
C ALA A 95 -23.23 16.14 16.22
N ARG A 96 -23.72 14.93 15.99
CA ARG A 96 -23.49 14.17 14.75
C ARG A 96 -24.35 14.78 13.65
N VAL A 97 -23.74 15.22 12.57
CA VAL A 97 -24.41 15.92 11.45
C VAL A 97 -24.49 15.07 10.17
N SER A 98 -23.70 14.00 10.09
CA SER A 98 -23.80 12.97 9.05
C SER A 98 -23.29 11.63 9.60
N PRO A 99 -23.38 10.51 8.87
CA PRO A 99 -22.83 9.22 9.31
C PRO A 99 -21.32 9.25 9.61
N SER A 100 -20.59 10.20 9.04
CA SER A 100 -19.12 10.35 9.19
C SER A 100 -18.69 11.63 9.89
N ARG A 101 -19.58 12.61 10.16
CA ARG A 101 -19.21 13.94 10.67
C ARG A 101 -19.89 14.33 11.97
N TRP A 102 -19.13 15.05 12.80
CA TRP A 102 -19.62 15.72 14.02
C TRP A 102 -19.23 17.19 14.01
N VAL A 103 -20.10 18.06 14.47
CA VAL A 103 -19.83 19.48 14.74
C VAL A 103 -19.58 19.66 16.21
N VAL A 104 -18.52 20.39 16.57
CA VAL A 104 -18.21 20.82 17.93
C VAL A 104 -18.32 22.35 18.00
N LYS A 105 -19.15 22.87 18.90
CA LYS A 105 -19.29 24.31 19.17
C LYS A 105 -18.17 24.75 20.10
N THR A 106 -17.12 25.36 19.57
CA THR A 106 -15.86 25.64 20.30
C THR A 106 -15.93 26.85 21.22
N LYS A 107 -16.92 27.74 21.03
CA LYS A 107 -17.01 29.02 21.75
C LYS A 107 -15.70 29.82 21.65
N ARG A 108 -15.00 29.73 20.51
CA ARG A 108 -13.70 30.39 20.24
C ARG A 108 -12.58 30.00 21.20
N GLN A 109 -12.69 28.89 21.89
CA GLN A 109 -11.59 28.34 22.68
C GLN A 109 -10.37 28.10 21.78
N PRO A 110 -9.13 28.30 22.24
CA PRO A 110 -7.92 28.07 21.43
C PRO A 110 -7.75 26.59 21.03
N SER A 111 -8.18 25.68 21.89
CA SER A 111 -8.24 24.25 21.65
C SER A 111 -9.43 23.62 22.33
N VAL A 112 -9.82 22.46 21.84
CA VAL A 112 -10.85 21.61 22.45
C VAL A 112 -10.31 20.19 22.58
N THR A 113 -10.71 19.49 23.64
CA THR A 113 -10.49 18.04 23.77
C THR A 113 -11.80 17.34 23.40
N VAL A 114 -11.76 16.54 22.34
CA VAL A 114 -12.85 15.66 21.96
C VAL A 114 -12.51 14.26 22.46
N THR A 115 -13.38 13.72 23.31
CA THR A 115 -13.28 12.35 23.83
C THR A 115 -14.34 11.49 23.16
N TYR A 116 -13.95 10.36 22.61
CA TYR A 116 -14.87 9.41 22.00
C TYR A 116 -14.49 7.97 22.29
N ARG A 117 -15.49 7.08 22.33
CA ARG A 117 -15.34 5.64 22.54
C ARG A 117 -15.53 4.89 21.25
N VAL A 118 -14.57 4.01 20.93
CA VAL A 118 -14.58 3.17 19.73
C VAL A 118 -14.92 1.73 20.11
N ALA A 119 -16.02 1.20 19.56
CA ALA A 119 -16.33 -0.23 19.65
C ALA A 119 -15.34 -1.05 18.80
N ALA A 120 -14.63 -1.98 19.43
CA ALA A 120 -13.44 -2.62 18.86
C ALA A 120 -13.27 -4.05 19.37
N ALA A 121 -14.16 -4.96 18.97
CA ALA A 121 -14.23 -6.31 19.53
C ALA A 121 -13.05 -7.20 19.12
N ARG A 122 -12.63 -7.18 17.85
CA ARG A 122 -11.53 -7.99 17.32
C ARG A 122 -10.72 -7.19 16.31
N GLY A 123 -9.42 -7.12 16.57
CA GLY A 123 -8.47 -6.51 15.65
C GLY A 123 -8.16 -7.42 14.46
N THR A 124 -8.13 -6.82 13.27
CA THR A 124 -7.69 -7.43 12.01
C THR A 124 -6.94 -6.40 11.20
N ASN A 125 -6.40 -6.76 10.04
CA ASN A 125 -5.81 -5.80 9.12
C ASN A 125 -6.82 -4.76 8.56
N LEU A 126 -8.10 -4.91 8.85
CA LEU A 126 -9.18 -4.04 8.37
C LEU A 126 -9.94 -3.32 9.49
N SER A 127 -9.73 -3.70 10.73
CA SER A 127 -10.48 -3.16 11.86
C SER A 127 -9.64 -3.06 13.12
N SER A 128 -9.78 -1.96 13.82
CA SER A 128 -9.23 -1.83 15.17
C SER A 128 -9.92 -2.79 16.13
N GLY A 129 -9.16 -3.29 17.10
CA GLY A 129 -9.65 -4.22 18.09
C GLY A 129 -8.83 -4.18 19.36
N VAL A 130 -9.48 -4.48 20.50
CA VAL A 130 -8.85 -4.50 21.80
C VAL A 130 -9.32 -5.70 22.61
N THR A 131 -8.36 -6.28 23.32
CA THR A 131 -8.57 -7.26 24.39
C THR A 131 -7.80 -6.83 25.64
N ASP A 132 -7.92 -7.56 26.72
CA ASP A 132 -7.14 -7.24 27.92
C ASP A 132 -5.63 -7.43 27.74
N THR A 133 -5.20 -8.08 26.65
CA THR A 133 -3.79 -8.40 26.38
C THR A 133 -3.26 -7.85 25.05
N SER A 134 -4.12 -7.26 24.21
CA SER A 134 -3.73 -6.82 22.86
C SER A 134 -4.54 -5.64 22.35
N LEU A 135 -3.91 -4.83 21.50
CA LEU A 135 -4.49 -3.70 20.79
C LEU A 135 -4.03 -3.73 19.33
N VAL A 136 -4.98 -3.65 18.43
CA VAL A 136 -4.76 -3.38 17.01
C VAL A 136 -5.37 -2.03 16.68
N ILE A 137 -4.60 -1.11 16.18
CA ILE A 137 -5.08 0.17 15.65
C ILE A 137 -4.97 0.15 14.14
N ILE A 138 -6.10 0.36 13.47
CA ILE A 138 -6.20 0.69 12.06
C ILE A 138 -6.64 2.14 12.00
N GLY A 139 -5.81 3.00 11.41
CA GLY A 139 -5.97 4.44 11.52
C GLY A 139 -7.36 4.96 11.13
N PRO A 140 -7.91 4.62 9.92
CA PRO A 140 -9.24 5.04 9.52
C PRO A 140 -10.37 4.58 10.45
N ALA A 141 -10.18 3.47 11.14
CA ALA A 141 -11.15 2.91 12.09
C ALA A 141 -11.01 3.48 13.51
N THR A 142 -10.01 4.36 13.75
CA THR A 142 -9.65 4.84 15.10
C THR A 142 -9.65 6.36 15.20
N TYR A 143 -8.99 7.06 14.25
CA TYR A 143 -8.68 8.47 14.42
C TYR A 143 -9.70 9.38 13.72
N MET A 144 -10.50 10.11 14.51
CA MET A 144 -11.21 11.27 14.01
C MET A 144 -10.23 12.40 13.68
N THR A 145 -10.45 13.12 12.59
CA THR A 145 -9.64 14.29 12.24
C THR A 145 -10.49 15.50 11.90
N LEU A 146 -9.86 16.67 11.74
CA LEU A 146 -10.54 17.85 11.20
C LEU A 146 -10.86 17.62 9.72
N ALA A 147 -12.12 17.80 9.34
CA ALA A 147 -12.59 17.56 7.97
C ALA A 147 -11.93 18.49 6.93
N ASP A 148 -11.46 19.66 7.36
CA ASP A 148 -10.91 20.71 6.50
C ASP A 148 -9.40 20.97 6.70
N SER A 149 -8.71 20.09 7.44
CA SER A 149 -7.28 20.27 7.74
C SER A 149 -6.49 18.96 7.79
N PRO A 150 -6.48 18.17 6.69
CA PRO A 150 -5.81 16.87 6.64
C PRO A 150 -4.28 16.98 6.71
N ASP A 151 -3.70 18.12 6.34
CA ASP A 151 -2.24 18.36 6.36
C ASP A 151 -1.70 18.69 7.77
N ARG A 152 -2.58 18.73 8.80
CA ARG A 152 -2.16 19.03 10.16
C ARG A 152 -1.36 17.86 10.76
N PRO A 153 -0.18 18.13 11.37
CA PRO A 153 0.59 17.08 12.04
C PRO A 153 -0.20 16.40 13.17
N ALA A 154 0.19 15.20 13.52
CA ALA A 154 -0.42 14.46 14.61
C ALA A 154 0.62 13.86 15.55
N HIS A 155 0.31 13.84 16.85
CA HIS A 155 0.96 13.05 17.87
C HIS A 155 0.02 11.95 18.33
N VAL A 156 0.54 10.75 18.57
CA VAL A 156 -0.23 9.62 19.11
C VAL A 156 0.46 9.07 20.32
N ARG A 157 -0.26 8.98 21.44
CA ARG A 157 0.17 8.34 22.67
C ARG A 157 -0.72 7.15 22.97
N LEU A 158 -0.13 6.03 23.36
CA LEU A 158 -0.86 4.87 23.83
C LEU A 158 -0.73 4.80 25.35
N ASP A 159 -1.83 5.01 26.03
CA ASP A 159 -1.98 4.82 27.47
C ASP A 159 -2.51 3.41 27.72
N VAL A 160 -1.57 2.47 27.78
CA VAL A 160 -1.78 1.03 27.86
C VAL A 160 -1.14 0.47 29.12
N PRO A 161 -1.49 -0.76 29.58
CA PRO A 161 -0.85 -1.38 30.72
C PRO A 161 0.68 -1.43 30.61
N ALA A 162 1.38 -1.08 31.69
CA ALA A 162 2.84 -1.03 31.72
C ALA A 162 3.52 -2.38 31.44
N SER A 163 2.80 -3.49 31.65
CA SER A 163 3.25 -4.85 31.38
C SER A 163 3.28 -5.22 29.88
N TRP A 164 2.65 -4.42 29.01
CA TRP A 164 2.65 -4.67 27.58
C TRP A 164 4.02 -4.42 26.96
N LYS A 165 4.34 -5.08 25.86
CA LYS A 165 5.59 -4.87 25.13
C LYS A 165 5.56 -3.52 24.39
N PRO A 166 6.70 -2.98 23.92
CA PRO A 166 6.67 -1.82 23.04
C PRO A 166 5.88 -2.07 21.77
N ALA A 167 5.08 -1.09 21.36
CA ALA A 167 4.26 -1.19 20.16
C ALA A 167 5.08 -1.31 18.88
N ALA A 168 4.57 -2.07 17.91
CA ALA A 168 5.11 -2.17 16.55
C ALA A 168 4.27 -1.31 15.58
N THR A 169 4.92 -0.37 14.89
CA THR A 169 4.32 0.52 13.90
C THR A 169 5.40 1.07 12.96
N SER A 170 5.00 1.59 11.80
CA SER A 170 5.88 2.34 10.90
C SER A 170 6.02 3.83 11.25
N LEU A 171 5.21 4.35 12.17
CA LEU A 171 5.29 5.75 12.64
C LEU A 171 6.66 6.05 13.26
N ALA A 172 7.11 7.28 13.07
CA ALA A 172 8.28 7.78 13.75
C ALA A 172 8.01 7.96 15.26
N THR A 173 8.98 7.60 16.09
CA THR A 173 8.94 7.89 17.53
C THR A 173 9.01 9.40 17.76
N ALA A 174 8.25 9.90 18.70
CA ALA A 174 8.29 11.31 19.07
C ALA A 174 9.66 11.73 19.61
N PRO A 175 10.07 13.01 19.42
CA PRO A 175 11.39 13.49 19.84
C PRO A 175 11.66 13.43 21.36
N ASP A 176 10.60 13.34 22.18
CA ASP A 176 10.71 13.21 23.63
C ASP A 176 11.20 11.83 24.08
N GLY A 177 11.26 10.85 23.14
CA GLY A 177 11.70 9.49 23.43
C GLY A 177 10.76 8.69 24.33
N ALA A 178 9.58 9.24 24.67
CA ALA A 178 8.62 8.55 25.51
C ALA A 178 8.12 7.26 24.84
N ARG A 179 7.97 6.23 25.65
CA ARG A 179 7.43 4.95 25.17
C ARG A 179 6.04 5.15 24.60
N ASN A 180 5.77 4.49 23.47
CA ASN A 180 4.46 4.51 22.80
C ASN A 180 3.96 5.94 22.49
N HIS A 181 4.89 6.84 22.18
CA HIS A 181 4.63 8.18 21.67
C HIS A 181 5.17 8.31 20.26
N PHE A 182 4.29 8.53 19.30
CA PHE A 182 4.58 8.56 17.86
C PHE A 182 4.13 9.87 17.23
N VAL A 183 4.69 10.18 16.04
CA VAL A 183 4.36 11.37 15.27
C VAL A 183 4.06 11.03 13.80
N ALA A 184 3.10 11.75 13.23
CA ALA A 184 2.79 11.72 11.82
C ALA A 184 2.80 13.16 11.26
N PRO A 185 3.31 13.38 10.03
CA PRO A 185 3.36 14.71 9.42
C PRO A 185 1.98 15.26 8.99
N ASN A 186 1.01 14.38 8.78
CA ASN A 186 -0.36 14.69 8.34
C ASN A 186 -1.28 13.50 8.64
N TYR A 187 -2.58 13.67 8.31
CA TYR A 187 -3.57 12.63 8.53
C TYR A 187 -3.38 11.42 7.62
N ASP A 188 -2.93 11.59 6.37
CA ASP A 188 -2.70 10.46 5.45
C ASP A 188 -1.68 9.48 6.05
N VAL A 189 -0.56 9.98 6.58
CA VAL A 189 0.45 9.12 7.22
C VAL A 189 -0.08 8.51 8.51
N LEU A 190 -0.87 9.26 9.30
CA LEU A 190 -1.47 8.74 10.52
C LEU A 190 -2.46 7.60 10.23
N ALA A 191 -3.36 7.82 9.29
CA ALA A 191 -4.39 6.85 8.88
C ALA A 191 -3.75 5.60 8.27
N ASP A 192 -2.64 5.77 7.54
CA ASP A 192 -1.92 4.72 6.82
C ASP A 192 -0.81 4.04 7.65
N SER A 193 -0.86 4.16 8.97
CA SER A 193 0.15 3.58 9.88
C SER A 193 -0.49 2.76 10.99
N PRO A 194 -0.80 1.48 10.76
CA PRO A 194 -1.31 0.59 11.80
C PRO A 194 -0.36 0.47 12.98
N ILE A 195 -0.92 0.18 14.16
CA ILE A 195 -0.15 -0.06 15.38
C ILE A 195 -0.60 -1.39 15.99
N LEU A 196 0.37 -2.24 16.33
CA LEU A 196 0.17 -3.46 17.11
C LEU A 196 0.81 -3.27 18.48
N ASP A 197 0.05 -3.47 19.55
CA ASP A 197 0.55 -3.41 20.94
C ASP A 197 -0.05 -4.54 21.76
N GLY A 198 0.63 -4.97 22.83
CA GLY A 198 0.13 -6.03 23.69
C GLY A 198 1.21 -6.79 24.44
N THR A 199 0.78 -7.82 25.18
CA THR A 199 1.67 -8.70 25.95
C THR A 199 2.49 -9.63 25.06
N HIS A 200 1.94 -10.05 23.91
CA HIS A 200 2.50 -11.02 22.96
C HIS A 200 2.90 -10.32 21.65
N VAL A 201 3.70 -9.25 21.73
CA VAL A 201 4.33 -8.61 20.57
C VAL A 201 5.75 -9.14 20.45
N THR A 202 6.10 -9.74 19.30
CA THR A 202 7.46 -10.15 18.97
C THR A 202 7.93 -9.45 17.71
N VAL A 203 9.20 -9.01 17.68
CA VAL A 203 9.76 -8.24 16.55
C VAL A 203 11.16 -8.74 16.25
N ALA A 204 11.42 -8.98 14.96
CA ALA A 204 12.76 -9.23 14.44
C ALA A 204 13.09 -8.20 13.34
N GLY A 205 14.36 -7.78 13.26
CA GLY A 205 14.80 -6.74 12.34
C GLY A 205 15.87 -7.21 11.36
N PHE A 206 15.91 -6.58 10.18
CA PHE A 206 16.99 -6.71 9.21
C PHE A 206 17.13 -5.41 8.41
N THR A 207 18.25 -5.28 7.70
CA THR A 207 18.51 -4.09 6.88
C THR A 207 18.77 -4.50 5.42
N VAL A 208 18.16 -3.79 4.47
CA VAL A 208 18.41 -3.92 3.03
C VAL A 208 18.55 -2.54 2.42
N ALA A 209 19.56 -2.32 1.60
CA ALA A 209 19.85 -1.05 0.93
C ALA A 209 19.81 0.17 1.87
N GLY A 210 20.28 0.01 3.12
CA GLY A 210 20.29 1.07 4.15
C GLY A 210 18.95 1.30 4.85
N VAL A 211 17.87 0.62 4.44
CA VAL A 211 16.53 0.75 5.04
C VAL A 211 16.33 -0.32 6.10
N SER A 212 15.85 0.09 7.29
CA SER A 212 15.47 -0.83 8.37
C SER A 212 14.13 -1.49 8.07
N HIS A 213 14.08 -2.81 8.15
CA HIS A 213 12.89 -3.63 8.02
C HIS A 213 12.64 -4.38 9.33
N ARG A 214 11.38 -4.56 9.68
CA ARG A 214 10.97 -5.32 10.86
C ARG A 214 9.84 -6.28 10.50
N TRP A 215 9.94 -7.49 11.03
CA TRP A 215 8.85 -8.47 11.01
C TRP A 215 8.27 -8.56 12.42
N ALA A 216 7.03 -8.18 12.58
CA ALA A 216 6.35 -8.14 13.86
C ALA A 216 5.14 -9.08 13.88
N TYR A 217 4.96 -9.79 14.99
CA TYR A 217 3.74 -10.53 15.29
C TYR A 217 3.03 -9.92 16.49
N LEU A 218 1.72 -9.88 16.44
CA LEU A 218 0.83 -9.76 17.59
C LEU A 218 0.09 -11.08 17.76
N GLY A 219 0.34 -11.76 18.87
CA GLY A 219 -0.14 -13.11 19.17
C GLY A 219 0.93 -14.19 18.97
N ASP A 220 0.58 -15.42 19.32
CA ASP A 220 1.51 -16.56 19.29
C ASP A 220 1.60 -17.15 17.88
N SER A 221 2.80 -17.15 17.32
CA SER A 221 3.10 -17.73 16.02
C SER A 221 3.99 -18.96 16.17
N GLU A 222 3.65 -20.03 15.47
CA GLU A 222 4.51 -21.23 15.34
C GLU A 222 5.76 -20.95 14.49
N TRP A 223 5.76 -19.85 13.73
CA TRP A 223 6.91 -19.40 12.93
C TRP A 223 7.62 -18.25 13.64
N PRO A 224 8.82 -18.48 14.20
CA PRO A 224 9.55 -17.44 14.92
C PRO A 224 9.84 -16.20 14.07
N ALA A 225 9.72 -15.02 14.65
CA ALA A 225 9.90 -13.75 13.95
C ALA A 225 11.28 -13.63 13.27
N ASP A 226 12.35 -14.11 13.92
CA ASP A 226 13.70 -14.12 13.34
C ASP A 226 13.79 -14.99 12.08
N SER A 227 13.16 -16.18 12.12
CA SER A 227 13.12 -17.07 10.97
C SER A 227 12.32 -16.48 9.81
N ALA A 228 11.20 -15.82 10.08
CA ALA A 228 10.39 -15.16 9.08
C ALA A 228 11.11 -13.93 8.50
N ALA A 229 11.78 -13.14 9.33
CA ALA A 229 12.62 -12.01 8.90
C ALA A 229 13.78 -12.46 8.01
N ALA A 230 14.46 -13.55 8.37
CA ALA A 230 15.53 -14.12 7.56
C ALA A 230 15.02 -14.65 6.21
N TRP A 231 13.83 -15.26 6.20
CA TRP A 231 13.20 -15.79 4.99
C TRP A 231 12.75 -14.70 4.02
N VAL A 232 12.18 -13.58 4.51
CA VAL A 232 11.69 -12.50 3.65
C VAL A 232 12.81 -11.61 3.11
N LYS A 233 13.97 -11.59 3.76
CA LYS A 233 15.08 -10.71 3.39
C LYS A 233 15.53 -10.84 1.92
N PRO A 234 15.74 -12.04 1.33
CA PRO A 234 16.10 -12.18 -0.10
C PRO A 234 15.06 -11.56 -1.04
N LEU A 235 13.77 -11.61 -0.68
CA LEU A 235 12.69 -10.97 -1.41
C LEU A 235 12.84 -9.44 -1.43
N VAL A 236 13.06 -8.84 -0.26
CA VAL A 236 13.28 -7.39 -0.14
C VAL A 236 14.56 -6.96 -0.88
N GLU A 237 15.60 -7.78 -0.87
CA GLU A 237 16.81 -7.55 -1.66
C GLU A 237 16.54 -7.55 -3.17
N GLU A 238 15.65 -8.42 -3.66
CA GLU A 238 15.23 -8.44 -5.06
C GLU A 238 14.44 -7.18 -5.42
N HIS A 239 13.51 -6.76 -4.58
CA HIS A 239 12.80 -5.48 -4.79
C HIS A 239 13.76 -4.28 -4.80
N ALA A 240 14.78 -4.28 -3.93
CA ALA A 240 15.78 -3.22 -3.92
C ALA A 240 16.61 -3.20 -5.23
N ARG A 241 16.97 -4.37 -5.77
CA ARG A 241 17.61 -4.47 -7.09
C ARG A 241 16.69 -3.99 -8.20
N PHE A 242 15.44 -4.46 -8.18
CA PHE A 242 14.43 -4.12 -9.17
C PHE A 242 14.22 -2.60 -9.27
N TRP A 243 13.99 -1.92 -8.16
CA TRP A 243 13.74 -0.48 -8.14
C TRP A 243 15.03 0.38 -8.21
N GLY A 244 16.19 -0.21 -7.93
CA GLY A 244 17.49 0.48 -7.83
C GLY A 244 17.68 1.25 -6.54
N SER A 245 16.62 1.53 -5.80
CA SER A 245 16.64 2.13 -4.46
C SER A 245 15.31 1.87 -3.75
N LEU A 246 15.31 2.01 -2.42
CA LEU A 246 14.09 1.93 -1.61
C LEU A 246 13.83 3.31 -1.00
N PRO A 247 12.85 4.09 -1.49
CA PRO A 247 12.52 5.41 -0.96
C PRO A 247 11.65 5.32 0.30
N LEU A 248 12.07 4.49 1.25
CA LEU A 248 11.40 4.17 2.50
C LEU A 248 12.23 4.67 3.68
N ALA A 249 11.59 5.29 4.69
CA ALA A 249 12.26 5.62 5.94
C ALA A 249 12.52 4.36 6.78
N ASN A 250 11.56 3.44 6.79
CA ASN A 250 11.60 2.10 7.36
C ASN A 250 10.47 1.28 6.73
N TYR A 251 10.41 -0.03 7.00
CA TYR A 251 9.26 -0.86 6.62
C TYR A 251 8.94 -1.90 7.69
N VAL A 252 7.65 -2.14 7.94
CA VAL A 252 7.19 -3.09 8.97
C VAL A 252 6.16 -4.06 8.40
N PHE A 253 6.44 -5.37 8.48
CA PHE A 253 5.47 -6.42 8.25
C PHE A 253 4.72 -6.67 9.57
N LEU A 254 3.49 -6.17 9.67
CA LEU A 254 2.66 -6.23 10.88
C LEU A 254 1.72 -7.43 10.78
N ASN A 255 2.05 -8.52 11.46
CA ASN A 255 1.29 -9.76 11.40
C ASN A 255 0.38 -9.90 12.62
N ILE A 256 -0.92 -9.98 12.38
CA ILE A 256 -1.96 -10.21 13.39
C ILE A 256 -2.32 -11.69 13.34
N VAL A 257 -1.99 -12.43 14.41
CA VAL A 257 -2.28 -13.85 14.51
C VAL A 257 -3.74 -14.05 14.88
N THR A 258 -4.55 -14.39 13.90
CA THR A 258 -6.00 -14.60 14.07
C THR A 258 -6.37 -16.04 14.37
N GLY A 259 -5.44 -16.99 14.18
CA GLY A 259 -5.61 -18.43 14.43
C GLY A 259 -6.47 -19.17 13.41
N ALA A 260 -7.12 -18.48 12.47
CA ALA A 260 -8.00 -19.11 11.50
C ALA A 260 -8.05 -18.31 10.17
N GLY A 261 -8.44 -19.01 9.10
CA GLY A 261 -8.67 -18.43 7.77
C GLY A 261 -7.42 -18.36 6.89
N PRO A 262 -7.62 -18.07 5.59
CA PRO A 262 -6.53 -17.71 4.68
C PRO A 262 -5.91 -16.39 5.11
N GLY A 263 -4.62 -16.20 4.80
CA GLY A 263 -3.94 -14.92 4.97
C GLY A 263 -4.59 -13.83 4.12
N SER A 264 -4.53 -12.59 4.61
CA SER A 264 -4.90 -11.40 3.84
C SER A 264 -3.98 -10.25 4.24
N GLY A 265 -3.65 -9.37 3.29
CA GLY A 265 -2.84 -8.18 3.48
C GLY A 265 -3.65 -6.91 3.24
N VAL A 266 -3.19 -5.82 3.80
CA VAL A 266 -3.54 -4.46 3.41
C VAL A 266 -2.26 -3.65 3.44
N GLU A 267 -1.95 -3.12 2.30
CA GLU A 267 -0.75 -2.35 2.05
C GLU A 267 -0.80 -0.95 2.65
N HIS A 268 0.34 -0.48 3.13
CA HIS A 268 0.54 0.86 3.67
C HIS A 268 1.84 1.47 3.14
N LEU A 269 2.01 2.78 3.29
CA LEU A 269 3.15 3.53 2.75
C LEU A 269 4.52 2.96 3.18
N ASN A 270 4.62 2.54 4.44
CA ASN A 270 5.84 2.01 5.05
C ASN A 270 5.57 0.74 5.90
N SER A 271 4.48 0.05 5.64
CA SER A 271 4.14 -1.21 6.30
C SER A 271 3.12 -2.01 5.50
N VAL A 272 2.87 -3.21 5.93
CA VAL A 272 1.71 -4.02 5.56
C VAL A 272 1.08 -4.59 6.83
N ALA A 273 -0.24 -4.57 6.91
CA ALA A 273 -0.99 -5.25 7.97
C ALA A 273 -1.51 -6.60 7.44
N ILE A 274 -1.08 -7.70 8.04
CA ILE A 274 -1.35 -9.06 7.57
C ILE A 274 -2.15 -9.81 8.62
N ASN A 275 -3.30 -10.36 8.25
CA ASN A 275 -3.92 -11.42 9.03
C ASN A 275 -3.23 -12.76 8.72
N THR A 276 -2.87 -13.50 9.74
CA THR A 276 -2.22 -14.81 9.59
C THR A 276 -2.79 -15.82 10.57
N ASN A 277 -2.72 -17.09 10.22
CA ASN A 277 -3.01 -18.19 11.16
C ASN A 277 -1.84 -18.50 12.12
N GLY A 278 -0.71 -17.81 11.97
CA GLY A 278 0.48 -18.01 12.78
C GLY A 278 1.29 -19.26 12.44
N LYS A 279 0.90 -20.03 11.42
CA LYS A 279 1.59 -21.26 11.03
C LYS A 279 2.66 -20.98 9.97
N ARG A 280 3.71 -21.78 10.02
CA ARG A 280 4.68 -21.84 8.95
C ARG A 280 4.04 -22.46 7.70
N PRO A 281 4.24 -21.87 6.47
CA PRO A 281 3.75 -22.51 5.25
C PRO A 281 4.28 -23.94 5.09
N GLY A 282 3.43 -24.84 4.58
CA GLY A 282 3.88 -26.18 4.16
C GLY A 282 4.66 -26.09 2.83
N PRO A 283 5.28 -27.20 2.39
CA PRO A 283 6.12 -27.22 1.18
C PRO A 283 5.46 -26.58 -0.05
N ASP A 284 4.21 -26.94 -0.33
CA ASP A 284 3.46 -26.39 -1.49
C ASP A 284 2.96 -24.97 -1.28
N GLY A 285 3.11 -24.40 -0.09
CA GLY A 285 2.66 -23.06 0.29
C GLY A 285 3.73 -21.98 0.22
N TRP A 286 5.01 -22.37 0.19
CA TRP A 286 6.13 -21.42 0.32
C TRP A 286 6.16 -20.38 -0.78
N PHE A 287 6.07 -20.79 -2.03
CA PHE A 287 6.11 -19.85 -3.16
C PHE A 287 4.88 -18.93 -3.16
N ARG A 288 3.69 -19.46 -2.90
CA ARG A 288 2.48 -18.63 -2.78
C ARG A 288 2.57 -17.61 -1.66
N GLN A 289 3.17 -18.00 -0.51
CA GLN A 289 3.43 -17.04 0.58
C GLN A 289 4.46 -15.98 0.16
N ALA A 290 5.49 -16.37 -0.57
CA ALA A 290 6.48 -15.42 -1.10
C ALA A 290 5.87 -14.45 -2.10
N ALA A 291 5.07 -14.93 -3.04
CA ALA A 291 4.35 -14.13 -4.02
C ALA A 291 3.38 -13.15 -3.33
N PHE A 292 2.62 -13.62 -2.33
CA PHE A 292 1.74 -12.77 -1.52
C PHE A 292 2.52 -11.66 -0.80
N ILE A 293 3.59 -11.98 -0.08
CA ILE A 293 4.40 -10.96 0.63
C ILE A 293 5.08 -10.02 -0.38
N SER A 294 5.48 -10.53 -1.55
CA SER A 294 6.06 -9.73 -2.64
C SER A 294 5.04 -8.73 -3.21
N HIS A 295 3.80 -9.15 -3.41
CA HIS A 295 2.68 -8.30 -3.81
C HIS A 295 2.50 -7.15 -2.81
N GLU A 296 2.34 -7.46 -1.53
CA GLU A 296 2.17 -6.47 -0.47
C GLU A 296 3.37 -5.50 -0.36
N TYR A 297 4.58 -6.00 -0.53
CA TYR A 297 5.77 -5.15 -0.49
C TYR A 297 5.91 -4.27 -1.74
N PHE A 298 5.49 -4.77 -2.92
CA PHE A 298 5.49 -3.99 -4.17
C PHE A 298 4.58 -2.77 -4.08
N HIS A 299 3.50 -2.87 -3.34
CA HIS A 299 2.56 -1.78 -3.09
C HIS A 299 3.21 -0.56 -2.42
N ALA A 300 4.30 -0.72 -1.69
CA ALA A 300 5.02 0.44 -1.17
C ALA A 300 5.41 1.44 -2.27
N MET A 301 5.59 0.96 -3.52
CA MET A 301 5.83 1.78 -4.71
C MET A 301 4.56 1.90 -5.56
N ASN A 302 3.96 0.80 -5.98
CA ASN A 302 2.75 0.76 -6.81
C ASN A 302 1.52 0.52 -5.91
N VAL A 303 0.92 1.43 -5.59
CA VAL A 303 -0.21 2.27 -5.31
C VAL A 303 0.11 3.34 -4.24
N LYS A 304 1.02 3.07 -3.30
CA LYS A 304 1.28 4.06 -2.24
C LYS A 304 2.08 5.27 -2.72
N ARG A 305 2.88 5.14 -3.77
CA ARG A 305 3.66 6.23 -4.38
C ARG A 305 3.31 6.48 -5.84
N LEU A 306 3.16 5.43 -6.64
CA LEU A 306 2.64 5.49 -8.01
C LEU A 306 1.17 5.07 -8.00
N ARG A 307 0.25 5.95 -8.37
CA ARG A 307 -1.19 5.69 -8.28
C ARG A 307 -1.98 6.41 -9.36
N PRO A 308 -3.19 5.94 -9.69
CA PRO A 308 -4.14 6.72 -10.47
C PRO A 308 -4.39 8.08 -9.83
N VAL A 309 -4.57 9.11 -10.64
CA VAL A 309 -4.77 10.49 -10.16
C VAL A 309 -6.00 10.63 -9.26
N GLU A 310 -7.02 9.80 -9.46
CA GLU A 310 -8.25 9.77 -8.66
C GLU A 310 -8.04 9.22 -7.24
N LEU A 311 -6.91 8.52 -7.01
CA LEU A 311 -6.53 7.99 -5.70
C LEU A 311 -5.59 8.91 -4.92
N GLY A 312 -5.50 10.19 -5.28
CA GLY A 312 -4.67 11.10 -4.51
C GLY A 312 -4.79 12.58 -4.89
N PRO A 313 -4.85 13.50 -3.87
CA PRO A 313 -4.93 13.21 -2.42
C PRO A 313 -6.18 12.44 -2.06
N PHE A 314 -6.11 11.61 -1.00
CA PHE A 314 -7.26 10.78 -0.62
C PHE A 314 -8.41 11.63 -0.07
N ASP A 315 -9.61 11.41 -0.63
CA ASP A 315 -10.85 11.87 -0.03
C ASP A 315 -11.43 10.74 0.84
N TYR A 316 -11.33 10.91 2.15
CA TYR A 316 -11.78 9.88 3.11
C TYR A 316 -13.30 9.85 3.32
N GLU A 317 -14.04 10.81 2.77
CA GLU A 317 -15.50 10.92 2.92
C GLU A 317 -16.26 10.52 1.67
N HIS A 318 -15.61 10.43 0.51
CA HIS A 318 -16.20 10.01 -0.75
C HIS A 318 -15.36 8.91 -1.39
N THR A 319 -16.06 7.94 -1.96
CA THR A 319 -15.39 6.85 -2.70
C THR A 319 -14.89 7.36 -4.04
N PRO A 320 -13.60 7.14 -4.37
CA PRO A 320 -13.08 7.49 -5.67
C PRO A 320 -13.60 6.54 -6.76
N VAL A 321 -13.64 7.03 -7.99
CA VAL A 321 -13.89 6.21 -9.19
C VAL A 321 -12.66 6.31 -10.07
N THR A 322 -11.97 5.18 -10.28
CA THR A 322 -10.78 5.11 -11.14
C THR A 322 -10.85 3.88 -12.04
N THR A 323 -10.36 4.01 -13.27
CA THR A 323 -10.21 2.88 -14.20
C THR A 323 -8.86 2.18 -14.03
N GLY A 324 -8.00 2.62 -13.10
CA GLY A 324 -6.59 2.25 -12.99
C GLY A 324 -6.25 1.19 -11.94
N LEU A 325 -7.22 0.57 -11.24
CA LEU A 325 -6.91 -0.44 -10.21
C LEU A 325 -6.22 -1.69 -10.78
N TRP A 326 -6.49 -2.04 -12.03
CA TRP A 326 -5.78 -3.14 -12.67
C TRP A 326 -4.26 -2.89 -12.77
N VAL A 327 -3.83 -1.63 -12.83
CA VAL A 327 -2.41 -1.25 -12.72
C VAL A 327 -1.95 -1.39 -11.27
N SER A 328 -2.74 -0.86 -10.32
CA SER A 328 -2.40 -0.84 -8.90
C SER A 328 -2.35 -2.24 -8.29
N GLU A 329 -3.30 -3.12 -8.63
CA GLU A 329 -3.46 -4.46 -8.05
C GLU A 329 -3.01 -5.55 -9.01
N GLY A 330 -3.45 -5.46 -10.26
CA GLY A 330 -3.20 -6.49 -11.25
C GLY A 330 -1.73 -6.59 -11.66
N LEU A 331 -1.08 -5.46 -11.98
CA LEU A 331 0.37 -5.46 -12.25
C LEU A 331 1.19 -5.70 -10.98
N THR A 332 0.70 -5.29 -9.80
CA THR A 332 1.33 -5.67 -8.53
C THR A 332 1.33 -7.18 -8.33
N SER A 333 0.24 -7.88 -8.70
CA SER A 333 0.20 -9.35 -8.67
C SER A 333 1.21 -9.96 -9.66
N TYR A 334 1.28 -9.44 -10.89
CA TYR A 334 2.28 -9.88 -11.88
C TYR A 334 3.72 -9.74 -11.36
N PHE A 335 4.07 -8.56 -10.86
CA PHE A 335 5.43 -8.31 -10.34
C PHE A 335 5.66 -9.03 -9.01
N GLY A 336 4.64 -9.18 -8.17
CA GLY A 336 4.71 -9.93 -6.92
C GLY A 336 5.18 -11.37 -7.16
N ASP A 337 4.53 -12.06 -8.09
CA ASP A 337 4.87 -13.44 -8.48
C ASP A 337 6.28 -13.51 -9.10
N LEU A 338 6.56 -12.58 -10.01
CA LEU A 338 7.82 -12.55 -10.74
C LEU A 338 9.03 -12.26 -9.83
N LEU A 339 8.92 -11.26 -8.93
CA LEU A 339 10.00 -10.89 -8.02
C LEU A 339 10.21 -11.93 -6.91
N ALA A 340 9.16 -12.66 -6.50
CA ALA A 340 9.31 -13.80 -5.60
C ALA A 340 10.17 -14.93 -6.23
N ALA A 341 9.93 -15.24 -7.51
CA ALA A 341 10.72 -16.21 -8.25
C ALA A 341 12.17 -15.70 -8.46
N ARG A 342 12.34 -14.46 -8.93
CA ARG A 342 13.64 -13.80 -9.14
C ARG A 342 14.46 -13.69 -7.84
N GLY A 343 13.79 -13.52 -6.69
CA GLY A 343 14.39 -13.50 -5.35
C GLY A 343 14.89 -14.86 -4.87
N GLY A 344 14.59 -15.94 -5.61
CA GLY A 344 15.00 -17.30 -5.27
C GLY A 344 14.10 -17.96 -4.22
N LEU A 345 12.89 -17.47 -4.03
CA LEU A 345 11.91 -18.05 -3.09
C LEU A 345 10.96 -19.07 -3.76
N GLY A 346 11.19 -19.38 -5.02
CA GLY A 346 10.50 -20.38 -5.80
C GLY A 346 11.33 -20.84 -6.99
N THR A 347 10.89 -21.92 -7.60
CA THR A 347 11.47 -22.51 -8.81
C THR A 347 10.73 -22.02 -10.06
N GLU A 348 11.26 -22.28 -11.24
CA GLU A 348 10.57 -22.08 -12.52
C GLU A 348 9.22 -22.83 -12.55
N ALA A 349 9.19 -24.07 -12.01
CA ALA A 349 7.96 -24.87 -11.95
C ALA A 349 6.91 -24.24 -11.02
N ASP A 350 7.31 -23.69 -9.88
CA ASP A 350 6.41 -22.97 -8.97
C ASP A 350 5.78 -21.75 -9.64
N TRP A 351 6.60 -20.98 -10.36
CA TRP A 351 6.13 -19.80 -11.09
C TRP A 351 5.18 -20.19 -12.22
N LEU A 352 5.51 -21.22 -13.03
CA LEU A 352 4.63 -21.73 -14.09
C LEU A 352 3.30 -22.25 -13.53
N ALA A 353 3.31 -22.90 -12.37
CA ALA A 353 2.10 -23.37 -11.70
C ALA A 353 1.20 -22.20 -11.28
N LEU A 354 1.78 -21.12 -10.75
CA LEU A 354 1.02 -19.93 -10.33
C LEU A 354 0.48 -19.16 -11.56
N ALA A 355 1.27 -18.97 -12.59
CA ALA A 355 0.82 -18.38 -13.85
C ALA A 355 -0.31 -19.20 -14.51
N SER A 356 -0.19 -20.53 -14.51
CA SER A 356 -1.26 -21.44 -14.93
C SER A 356 -2.54 -21.23 -14.14
N LYS A 357 -2.42 -21.04 -12.84
CA LYS A 357 -3.57 -20.78 -11.97
C LYS A 357 -4.28 -19.48 -12.36
N HIS A 358 -3.55 -18.38 -12.56
CA HIS A 358 -4.16 -17.11 -13.01
C HIS A 358 -4.90 -17.26 -14.34
N ILE A 359 -4.29 -17.92 -15.31
CA ILE A 359 -4.93 -18.17 -16.60
C ILE A 359 -6.18 -19.07 -16.44
N THR A 360 -6.07 -20.15 -15.65
CA THR A 360 -7.18 -21.06 -15.39
C THR A 360 -8.35 -20.35 -14.69
N ASP A 361 -8.07 -19.54 -13.67
CA ASP A 361 -9.08 -18.78 -12.93
C ASP A 361 -9.76 -17.75 -13.85
N LEU A 362 -9.00 -17.07 -14.71
CA LEU A 362 -9.54 -16.15 -15.70
C LEU A 362 -10.45 -16.87 -16.70
N GLN A 363 -9.98 -17.97 -17.29
CA GLN A 363 -10.73 -18.70 -18.32
C GLN A 363 -12.01 -19.35 -17.76
N ASN A 364 -12.01 -19.68 -16.47
CA ASN A 364 -13.19 -20.18 -15.76
C ASN A 364 -14.10 -19.07 -15.19
N SER A 365 -13.75 -17.79 -15.37
CA SER A 365 -14.56 -16.66 -14.94
C SER A 365 -15.49 -16.20 -16.08
N PRO A 366 -16.81 -16.42 -16.00
CA PRO A 366 -17.74 -15.95 -17.04
C PRO A 366 -17.74 -14.44 -17.21
N GLY A 367 -17.49 -13.71 -16.12
CA GLY A 367 -17.44 -12.25 -16.10
C GLY A 367 -16.41 -11.64 -17.05
N ARG A 368 -15.34 -12.37 -17.42
CA ARG A 368 -14.34 -11.88 -18.38
C ARG A 368 -14.89 -11.51 -19.76
N LEU A 369 -16.04 -12.09 -20.13
CA LEU A 369 -16.74 -11.82 -21.40
C LEU A 369 -17.81 -10.72 -21.27
N VAL A 370 -18.03 -10.20 -20.07
CA VAL A 370 -19.12 -9.28 -19.75
C VAL A 370 -18.61 -7.93 -19.28
N GLN A 371 -17.52 -7.91 -18.49
CA GLN A 371 -16.96 -6.72 -17.87
C GLN A 371 -15.50 -6.53 -18.29
N THR A 372 -15.12 -5.30 -18.61
CA THR A 372 -13.71 -4.94 -18.87
C THR A 372 -12.94 -4.72 -17.55
N LEU A 373 -11.60 -4.75 -17.59
CA LEU A 373 -10.79 -4.42 -16.41
C LEU A 373 -10.95 -2.95 -15.96
N GLU A 374 -11.14 -2.04 -16.89
CA GLU A 374 -11.42 -0.64 -16.59
C GLU A 374 -12.77 -0.50 -15.86
N GLN A 375 -13.81 -1.21 -16.32
CA GLN A 375 -15.11 -1.24 -15.63
C GLN A 375 -14.99 -1.88 -14.24
N ALA A 376 -14.27 -2.99 -14.10
CA ALA A 376 -14.04 -3.64 -12.82
C ALA A 376 -13.33 -2.69 -11.83
N SER A 377 -12.34 -1.94 -12.33
CA SER A 377 -11.64 -0.92 -11.54
C SER A 377 -12.57 0.21 -11.11
N ALA A 378 -13.38 0.75 -12.04
CA ALA A 378 -14.29 1.87 -11.76
C ALA A 378 -15.44 1.49 -10.81
N GLN A 379 -15.84 0.23 -10.82
CA GLN A 379 -16.97 -0.30 -10.04
C GLN A 379 -16.52 -1.03 -8.75
N MET A 380 -15.31 -0.79 -8.27
CA MET A 380 -14.70 -1.50 -7.14
C MET A 380 -15.52 -1.41 -5.84
N PHE A 381 -16.31 -0.35 -5.64
CA PHE A 381 -17.19 -0.20 -4.48
C PHE A 381 -18.60 -0.80 -4.68
N GLU A 382 -18.87 -1.31 -5.88
CA GLU A 382 -20.16 -1.94 -6.21
C GLU A 382 -20.14 -3.43 -5.89
N ARG A 383 -21.31 -3.98 -5.56
CA ARG A 383 -21.50 -5.43 -5.39
C ARG A 383 -22.00 -6.03 -6.70
N ILE A 384 -21.08 -6.40 -7.57
CA ILE A 384 -21.40 -7.04 -8.85
C ILE A 384 -21.36 -8.56 -8.66
N PRO A 385 -22.39 -9.31 -9.15
CA PRO A 385 -22.39 -10.76 -9.12
C PRO A 385 -21.14 -11.34 -9.84
N ARG A 386 -20.57 -12.40 -9.27
CA ARG A 386 -19.32 -12.99 -9.74
C ARG A 386 -19.36 -13.44 -11.22
N GLU A 387 -20.52 -13.89 -11.69
CA GLU A 387 -20.73 -14.29 -13.08
C GLU A 387 -20.74 -13.10 -14.06
N LYS A 388 -20.84 -11.88 -13.58
CA LYS A 388 -20.85 -10.62 -14.35
C LYS A 388 -19.63 -9.76 -14.10
N SER A 389 -18.71 -10.19 -13.22
CA SER A 389 -17.53 -9.42 -12.85
C SER A 389 -16.25 -10.13 -13.27
N VAL A 390 -15.26 -9.36 -13.68
CA VAL A 390 -13.88 -9.81 -13.83
C VAL A 390 -13.06 -9.32 -12.65
N ASP A 391 -12.19 -10.18 -12.15
CA ASP A 391 -11.30 -9.84 -11.04
C ASP A 391 -9.96 -9.34 -11.58
N TYR A 392 -9.59 -8.11 -11.21
CA TYR A 392 -8.31 -7.52 -11.62
C TYR A 392 -7.09 -8.19 -10.96
N TYR A 393 -7.25 -8.85 -9.82
CA TYR A 393 -6.20 -9.70 -9.22
C TYR A 393 -5.94 -10.97 -10.03
N ILE A 394 -6.92 -11.42 -10.84
CA ILE A 394 -6.82 -12.61 -11.70
C ILE A 394 -6.41 -12.23 -13.10
N LYS A 395 -7.12 -11.29 -13.76
CA LYS A 395 -6.83 -10.90 -15.16
C LYS A 395 -5.57 -10.04 -15.25
N GLY A 396 -5.26 -9.22 -14.25
CA GLY A 396 -4.11 -8.30 -14.28
C GLY A 396 -2.75 -8.98 -14.44
N PRO A 397 -2.39 -10.02 -13.68
CA PRO A 397 -1.13 -10.75 -13.91
C PRO A 397 -1.05 -11.40 -15.29
N VAL A 398 -2.18 -11.84 -15.85
CA VAL A 398 -2.24 -12.35 -17.23
C VAL A 398 -1.95 -11.24 -18.24
N VAL A 399 -2.53 -10.07 -18.06
CA VAL A 399 -2.24 -8.87 -18.87
C VAL A 399 -0.74 -8.50 -18.79
N GLY A 400 -0.18 -8.48 -17.57
CA GLY A 400 1.25 -8.22 -17.36
C GLY A 400 2.14 -9.19 -18.13
N LEU A 401 1.84 -10.48 -18.10
CA LEU A 401 2.62 -11.52 -18.78
C LEU A 401 2.52 -11.40 -20.31
N VAL A 402 1.32 -11.13 -20.85
CA VAL A 402 1.12 -10.95 -22.30
C VAL A 402 1.83 -9.69 -22.80
N LEU A 403 1.73 -8.56 -22.07
CA LEU A 403 2.45 -7.34 -22.40
C LEU A 403 3.97 -7.52 -22.36
N ASP A 404 4.49 -8.22 -21.34
CA ASP A 404 5.93 -8.45 -21.21
C ASP A 404 6.48 -9.29 -22.37
N ALA A 405 5.76 -10.35 -22.77
CA ALA A 405 6.12 -11.15 -23.95
C ALA A 405 6.13 -10.31 -25.23
N HIS A 406 5.09 -9.50 -25.43
CA HIS A 406 4.97 -8.61 -26.59
C HIS A 406 6.13 -7.60 -26.67
N ILE A 407 6.42 -6.91 -25.57
CA ILE A 407 7.51 -5.92 -25.50
C ILE A 407 8.86 -6.58 -25.76
N ARG A 408 9.14 -7.71 -25.12
CA ARG A 408 10.40 -8.45 -25.30
C ARG A 408 10.59 -8.89 -26.74
N LYS A 409 9.54 -9.46 -27.35
CA LYS A 409 9.57 -9.88 -28.76
C LYS A 409 9.80 -8.70 -29.70
N ALA A 410 9.01 -7.65 -29.58
CA ALA A 410 9.11 -6.46 -30.44
C ALA A 410 10.45 -5.72 -30.34
N THR A 411 11.14 -5.86 -29.21
CA THR A 411 12.42 -5.14 -28.94
C THR A 411 13.66 -6.05 -28.99
N ASN A 412 13.52 -7.31 -29.39
CA ASN A 412 14.57 -8.32 -29.30
C ASN A 412 15.16 -8.39 -27.88
N ALA A 413 14.30 -8.50 -26.87
CA ALA A 413 14.58 -8.56 -25.44
C ALA A 413 15.35 -7.35 -24.84
N LYS A 414 15.40 -6.20 -25.55
CA LYS A 414 16.04 -4.98 -25.04
C LYS A 414 15.20 -4.24 -24.01
N LYS A 415 13.87 -4.45 -24.01
CA LYS A 415 12.89 -3.85 -23.13
C LYS A 415 11.93 -4.90 -22.58
N SER A 416 11.28 -4.57 -21.48
CA SER A 416 10.34 -5.44 -20.76
C SER A 416 9.34 -4.62 -19.95
N MET A 417 8.38 -5.27 -19.31
CA MET A 417 7.49 -4.61 -18.35
C MET A 417 8.24 -3.98 -17.17
N ASP A 418 9.46 -4.45 -16.86
CA ASP A 418 10.32 -3.81 -15.84
C ASP A 418 10.63 -2.35 -16.21
N ASP A 419 10.93 -2.08 -17.51
CA ASP A 419 11.22 -0.72 -18.00
C ASP A 419 9.95 0.14 -17.93
N VAL A 420 8.80 -0.43 -18.26
CA VAL A 420 7.51 0.26 -18.23
C VAL A 420 7.18 0.75 -16.81
N ILE A 421 7.12 -0.16 -15.83
CA ILE A 421 6.70 0.21 -14.48
C ILE A 421 7.70 1.15 -13.78
N ARG A 422 9.00 1.01 -14.10
CA ARG A 422 10.01 1.98 -13.61
C ARG A 422 9.82 3.37 -14.22
N ALA A 423 9.49 3.46 -15.51
CA ALA A 423 9.22 4.73 -16.17
C ALA A 423 7.94 5.38 -15.63
N GLU A 424 6.89 4.59 -15.40
CA GLU A 424 5.66 5.05 -14.73
C GLU A 424 5.99 5.63 -13.34
N TYR A 425 6.75 4.89 -12.54
CA TYR A 425 7.16 5.35 -11.22
C TYR A 425 7.96 6.65 -11.27
N GLN A 426 8.95 6.76 -12.16
CA GLN A 426 9.78 7.96 -12.31
C GLN A 426 8.96 9.17 -12.74
N ARG A 427 8.00 8.98 -13.63
CA ARG A 427 7.20 10.05 -14.21
C ARG A 427 6.06 10.51 -13.31
N TRP A 428 5.36 9.59 -12.65
CA TRP A 428 4.07 9.83 -12.02
C TRP A 428 4.00 9.62 -10.51
N SER A 429 5.07 9.11 -9.86
CA SER A 429 5.06 8.91 -8.41
C SER A 429 4.94 10.21 -7.60
N GLY A 430 4.55 10.06 -6.33
CA GLY A 430 4.38 11.17 -5.39
C GLY A 430 3.00 11.83 -5.54
N LYS A 431 2.94 13.17 -5.62
CA LYS A 431 1.67 13.91 -5.69
C LYS A 431 1.05 13.98 -7.08
N ARG A 432 1.76 13.52 -8.11
CA ARG A 432 1.32 13.65 -9.50
C ARG A 432 0.15 12.72 -9.84
N GLY A 433 0.35 11.42 -9.68
CA GLY A 433 -0.59 10.41 -10.17
C GLY A 433 -0.59 10.30 -11.70
N PHE A 434 -1.23 9.25 -12.24
CA PHE A 434 -1.39 9.02 -13.67
C PHE A 434 -2.87 8.86 -14.05
N THR A 435 -3.24 9.29 -15.26
CA THR A 435 -4.51 8.92 -15.91
C THR A 435 -4.29 7.65 -16.76
N ALA A 436 -5.36 6.98 -17.17
CA ALA A 436 -5.26 5.82 -18.08
C ALA A 436 -4.49 6.18 -19.37
N GLN A 437 -4.68 7.40 -19.90
CA GLN A 437 -3.97 7.88 -21.09
C GLN A 437 -2.48 8.12 -20.79
N ASP A 438 -2.13 8.68 -19.64
CA ASP A 438 -0.75 8.88 -19.20
C ASP A 438 -0.02 7.55 -19.09
N PHE A 439 -0.67 6.55 -18.48
CA PHE A 439 -0.14 5.19 -18.38
C PHE A 439 0.13 4.60 -19.77
N ALA A 440 -0.87 4.58 -20.66
CA ALA A 440 -0.72 3.99 -21.99
C ALA A 440 0.39 4.67 -22.80
N LYS A 441 0.49 6.01 -22.71
CA LYS A 441 1.56 6.76 -23.37
C LYS A 441 2.94 6.45 -22.78
N THR A 442 3.07 6.49 -21.46
CA THR A 442 4.35 6.22 -20.78
C THR A 442 4.81 4.79 -21.04
N ALA A 443 3.87 3.83 -20.99
CA ALA A 443 4.15 2.43 -21.30
C ALA A 443 4.70 2.26 -22.72
N SER A 444 4.05 2.88 -23.73
CA SER A 444 4.50 2.86 -25.13
C SER A 444 5.87 3.53 -25.29
N ASP A 445 6.07 4.72 -24.71
CA ASP A 445 7.36 5.44 -24.74
C ASP A 445 8.51 4.59 -24.14
N ALA A 446 8.25 3.97 -22.98
CA ALA A 446 9.26 3.16 -22.27
C ALA A 446 9.57 1.85 -22.97
N ALA A 447 8.53 1.21 -23.51
CA ALA A 447 8.66 -0.03 -24.28
C ALA A 447 9.33 0.20 -25.65
N GLY A 448 9.20 1.40 -26.23
CA GLY A 448 9.67 1.71 -27.58
C GLY A 448 8.82 1.08 -28.67
N VAL A 449 7.57 0.69 -28.33
CA VAL A 449 6.56 0.15 -29.25
C VAL A 449 5.19 0.73 -28.86
N ASP A 450 4.29 0.85 -29.85
CA ASP A 450 2.93 1.31 -29.57
C ASP A 450 2.12 0.20 -28.88
N LEU A 451 1.85 0.39 -27.58
CA LEU A 451 1.07 -0.55 -26.77
C LEU A 451 -0.42 -0.18 -26.70
N VAL A 452 -0.83 0.98 -27.21
CA VAL A 452 -2.23 1.46 -27.07
C VAL A 452 -3.24 0.46 -27.63
N PRO A 453 -3.08 -0.13 -28.85
CA PRO A 453 -4.03 -1.09 -29.37
C PRO A 453 -4.11 -2.37 -28.52
N LEU A 454 -2.97 -2.87 -28.05
CA LEU A 454 -2.93 -4.09 -27.22
C LEU A 454 -3.53 -3.83 -25.84
N LEU A 455 -3.22 -2.71 -25.22
CA LEU A 455 -3.82 -2.28 -23.95
C LEU A 455 -5.34 -2.15 -24.07
N HIS A 456 -5.84 -1.49 -25.14
CA HIS A 456 -7.28 -1.40 -25.39
C HIS A 456 -7.92 -2.79 -25.44
N LYS A 457 -7.34 -3.72 -26.19
CA LYS A 457 -7.85 -5.09 -26.30
C LYS A 457 -7.87 -5.81 -24.95
N LEU A 458 -6.80 -5.71 -24.16
CA LEU A 458 -6.65 -6.44 -22.89
C LEU A 458 -7.45 -5.85 -21.74
N VAL A 459 -7.57 -4.51 -21.66
CA VAL A 459 -8.12 -3.83 -20.47
C VAL A 459 -9.43 -3.08 -20.70
N ALA A 460 -9.66 -2.54 -21.90
CA ALA A 460 -10.84 -1.76 -22.25
C ALA A 460 -11.88 -2.54 -23.07
N SER A 461 -11.61 -3.80 -23.43
CA SER A 461 -12.55 -4.66 -24.13
C SER A 461 -12.81 -5.98 -23.40
N THR A 462 -13.87 -6.68 -23.81
CA THR A 462 -14.21 -8.03 -23.33
C THR A 462 -13.75 -9.13 -24.29
N GLU A 463 -12.88 -8.79 -25.24
CA GLU A 463 -12.28 -9.77 -26.13
C GLU A 463 -11.45 -10.79 -25.34
N GLU A 464 -11.44 -12.04 -25.83
CA GLU A 464 -10.61 -13.08 -25.25
C GLU A 464 -9.12 -12.74 -25.39
N VAL A 465 -8.37 -13.11 -24.37
CA VAL A 465 -6.91 -12.94 -24.37
C VAL A 465 -6.30 -13.92 -25.38
N ASP A 466 -5.53 -13.38 -26.32
CA ASP A 466 -4.72 -14.19 -27.22
C ASP A 466 -3.38 -14.53 -26.57
N TYR A 467 -3.15 -15.81 -26.34
CA TYR A 467 -1.92 -16.32 -25.71
C TYR A 467 -0.85 -16.74 -26.72
N ALA A 468 -1.15 -16.77 -28.03
CA ALA A 468 -0.29 -17.41 -29.03
C ALA A 468 1.13 -16.80 -29.04
N GLU A 469 1.22 -15.47 -29.03
CA GLU A 469 2.53 -14.79 -29.04
C GLU A 469 3.35 -15.06 -27.77
N MET A 470 2.71 -15.02 -26.61
CA MET A 470 3.35 -15.28 -25.32
C MET A 470 3.84 -16.74 -25.22
N LEU A 471 3.00 -17.68 -25.63
CA LEU A 471 3.34 -19.11 -25.63
C LEU A 471 4.53 -19.39 -26.57
N ASP A 472 4.48 -18.83 -27.79
CA ASP A 472 5.59 -18.98 -28.74
C ASP A 472 6.88 -18.36 -28.24
N TYR A 473 6.84 -17.11 -27.75
CA TYR A 473 8.01 -16.39 -27.30
C TYR A 473 8.76 -17.09 -26.15
N PHE A 474 8.05 -17.65 -25.18
CA PHE A 474 8.64 -18.36 -24.05
C PHE A 474 8.79 -19.88 -24.27
N GLY A 475 8.37 -20.42 -25.42
CA GLY A 475 8.43 -21.86 -25.69
C GLY A 475 7.49 -22.66 -24.81
N LEU A 476 6.32 -22.12 -24.53
CA LEU A 476 5.29 -22.73 -23.68
C LEU A 476 4.13 -23.29 -24.50
N ARG A 477 3.36 -24.18 -23.89
CA ARG A 477 2.08 -24.65 -24.40
C ARG A 477 1.11 -24.89 -23.25
N PHE A 478 -0.18 -25.02 -23.54
CA PHE A 478 -1.16 -25.58 -22.63
C PHE A 478 -1.20 -27.10 -22.74
N SER A 479 -1.20 -27.79 -21.58
CA SER A 479 -1.06 -29.24 -21.51
C SER A 479 -2.27 -29.99 -20.95
N GLY A 480 -3.31 -29.26 -20.51
CA GLY A 480 -4.38 -29.86 -19.72
C GLY A 480 -5.44 -30.69 -20.45
N GLY A 481 -5.36 -30.80 -21.79
CA GLY A 481 -6.32 -31.57 -22.60
C GLY A 481 -7.77 -31.08 -22.44
N ASP A 482 -8.72 -32.03 -22.45
CA ASP A 482 -10.17 -31.74 -22.39
C ASP A 482 -10.68 -31.48 -20.95
N ASP A 483 -9.83 -31.59 -19.90
CA ASP A 483 -10.23 -31.26 -18.53
C ASP A 483 -10.28 -29.74 -18.34
N PRO A 484 -11.46 -29.10 -18.17
CA PRO A 484 -11.57 -27.65 -18.02
C PRO A 484 -10.76 -27.07 -16.84
N LYS A 485 -10.46 -27.90 -15.82
CA LYS A 485 -9.68 -27.48 -14.66
C LYS A 485 -8.18 -27.48 -14.90
N LYS A 486 -7.73 -28.17 -15.95
CA LYS A 486 -6.31 -28.35 -16.31
C LYS A 486 -5.99 -27.81 -17.71
N ALA A 487 -7.01 -27.55 -18.54
CA ALA A 487 -6.86 -27.12 -19.94
C ALA A 487 -5.87 -25.96 -20.13
N TRP A 488 -5.69 -25.13 -19.12
CA TRP A 488 -4.84 -23.94 -19.16
C TRP A 488 -3.54 -24.08 -18.36
N THR A 489 -3.09 -25.33 -18.11
CA THR A 489 -1.81 -25.58 -17.45
C THR A 489 -0.65 -25.28 -18.40
N LEU A 490 0.22 -24.36 -18.01
CA LEU A 490 1.43 -24.02 -18.77
C LEU A 490 2.50 -25.09 -18.55
N GLU A 491 3.09 -25.55 -19.63
CA GLU A 491 4.30 -26.38 -19.60
C GLU A 491 5.25 -25.98 -20.72
N ILE A 492 6.53 -26.34 -20.55
CA ILE A 492 7.55 -26.15 -21.59
C ILE A 492 7.26 -27.12 -22.73
N ARG A 493 7.28 -26.61 -23.95
CA ARG A 493 7.08 -27.44 -25.16
C ARG A 493 8.18 -28.49 -25.27
N PRO A 494 7.85 -29.72 -25.73
CA PRO A 494 8.86 -30.74 -25.98
C PRO A 494 9.90 -30.34 -27.05
N ASP A 495 9.48 -29.51 -28.02
CA ASP A 495 10.26 -28.99 -29.13
C ASP A 495 10.79 -27.57 -28.88
N VAL A 496 10.86 -27.12 -27.60
CA VAL A 496 11.34 -25.79 -27.23
C VAL A 496 12.76 -25.54 -27.75
N THR A 497 12.94 -24.42 -28.41
CA THR A 497 14.28 -24.02 -28.90
C THR A 497 15.17 -23.49 -27.79
N ALA A 498 16.49 -23.47 -28.05
CA ALA A 498 17.46 -22.88 -27.11
C ALA A 498 17.20 -21.38 -26.87
N GLU A 499 16.75 -20.66 -27.91
CA GLU A 499 16.37 -19.24 -27.83
C GLU A 499 15.16 -19.04 -26.92
N GLN A 500 14.09 -19.78 -27.12
CA GLN A 500 12.89 -19.73 -26.27
C GLN A 500 13.18 -20.07 -24.80
N ARG A 501 14.05 -21.09 -24.57
CA ARG A 501 14.53 -21.40 -23.22
C ARG A 501 15.31 -20.24 -22.59
N THR A 502 16.09 -19.52 -23.41
CA THR A 502 16.82 -18.33 -22.96
C THR A 502 15.84 -17.21 -22.58
N HIS A 503 14.78 -17.01 -23.36
CA HIS A 503 13.74 -16.01 -23.05
C HIS A 503 13.03 -16.29 -21.72
N LEU A 504 12.62 -17.54 -21.48
CA LEU A 504 11.98 -17.91 -20.21
C LEU A 504 12.93 -17.76 -19.02
N LYS A 505 14.20 -18.18 -19.17
CA LYS A 505 15.23 -17.97 -18.13
C LYS A 505 15.48 -16.50 -17.86
N ALA A 506 15.51 -15.65 -18.90
CA ALA A 506 15.71 -14.21 -18.77
C ALA A 506 14.51 -13.52 -18.06
N LEU A 507 13.28 -14.02 -18.26
CA LEU A 507 12.11 -13.56 -17.50
C LEU A 507 12.29 -13.77 -16.00
N LEU A 508 12.79 -14.93 -15.59
CA LEU A 508 12.92 -15.35 -14.20
C LEU A 508 14.31 -15.02 -13.59
N ALA A 509 15.21 -14.43 -14.37
CA ALA A 509 16.52 -14.03 -13.86
C ALA A 509 16.41 -12.86 -12.88
N ARG A 510 17.32 -12.79 -11.92
CA ARG A 510 17.42 -11.66 -10.98
C ARG A 510 17.46 -10.33 -11.71
N SER A 511 16.80 -9.33 -11.14
CA SER A 511 16.71 -7.99 -11.72
C SER A 511 18.08 -7.34 -11.82
N GLU A 512 18.38 -6.74 -12.98
CA GLU A 512 19.63 -5.98 -13.18
C GLU A 512 19.57 -4.55 -12.61
N GLY A 513 18.40 -4.11 -12.19
CA GLY A 513 18.17 -2.74 -11.78
C GLY A 513 18.06 -1.75 -12.95
N PRO A 514 17.76 -0.48 -12.66
CA PRO A 514 17.69 0.55 -13.70
C PRO A 514 19.08 0.79 -14.32
N LYS A 515 19.15 0.76 -15.65
CA LYS A 515 20.39 1.17 -16.36
C LYS A 515 20.59 2.66 -16.12
N ARG A 516 21.78 3.03 -15.63
CA ARG A 516 22.18 4.42 -15.36
C ARG A 516 22.37 5.20 -16.66
#